data_57bef1440964f7f222c7b6b2f566a8f5
#
_entry.id   57bef1440964f7f222c7b6b2f566a8f5
#
_cell.length_a   1.000
_cell.length_b   1.000
_cell.length_c   1.000
_cell.angle_alpha   90.00
_cell.angle_beta   90.00
_cell.angle_gamma   90.00
#
_symmetry.space_group_name_H-M   'P 1'
#
loop_
_entity.id
_entity.type
_entity.pdbx_description
1 polymer ?
#
loop_
_entity_poly.entity_id
_entity_poly.type
_entity_poly.pdbx_seq_one_letter_code
_entity_poly.pdbx_strand_id
1 'polypeptide(L)'
;VLDPCYDCYEPAIDLAGATAVHVPLDPATFAPDWEAVRAAISPRTRMLMINSPHNPSGAMLSAADLDQVAAILDGTGIVLLSDEVYEHIVFDGARHASVLGHPPLRHRAFVVSSFGKTYHCTGWKVGYCIAPPALSAEYRKVHQYNVFSTFAPAQHAFAEMIEQEPAHYEELGAFYQAKRDRFRAQLLTTRLKPLPVPGGYFQLVDYSAVSDL
;
A
#
# COMPACT_ATOMS: atom_id res chain seq x y z
N VAL A 1 -3.08 -8.00 9.33
CA VAL A 1 -3.52 -7.18 8.18
C VAL A 1 -4.65 -6.27 8.59
N LEU A 2 -4.71 -5.07 8.00
CA LEU A 2 -5.84 -4.13 8.15
C LEU A 2 -6.89 -4.45 7.09
N ASP A 3 -8.17 -4.53 7.50
CA ASP A 3 -9.26 -5.01 6.65
C ASP A 3 -10.35 -3.93 6.44
N PRO A 4 -10.91 -3.76 5.20
CA PRO A 4 -10.66 -4.53 3.99
C PRO A 4 -9.24 -4.38 3.48
N CYS A 5 -8.69 -5.40 2.81
CA CYS A 5 -7.34 -5.38 2.29
C CYS A 5 -7.27 -5.88 0.84
N TYR A 6 -6.12 -5.74 0.21
CA TYR A 6 -5.88 -6.31 -1.10
C TYR A 6 -6.03 -7.84 -1.03
N ASP A 7 -6.79 -8.40 -1.94
CA ASP A 7 -7.24 -9.79 -1.96
C ASP A 7 -6.11 -10.84 -2.02
N CYS A 8 -4.92 -10.45 -2.45
CA CYS A 8 -3.76 -11.35 -2.48
C CYS A 8 -3.03 -11.49 -1.13
N TYR A 9 -3.30 -10.65 -0.13
CA TYR A 9 -2.53 -10.72 1.12
C TYR A 9 -2.79 -12.01 1.90
N GLU A 10 -4.05 -12.33 2.16
CA GLU A 10 -4.41 -13.53 2.91
C GLU A 10 -3.92 -14.81 2.22
N PRO A 11 -4.18 -15.06 0.91
CA PRO A 11 -3.64 -16.21 0.22
C PRO A 11 -2.10 -16.30 0.23
N ALA A 12 -1.40 -15.16 0.18
CA ALA A 12 0.06 -15.15 0.28
C ALA A 12 0.55 -15.54 1.69
N ILE A 13 -0.16 -15.11 2.73
CA ILE A 13 0.13 -15.49 4.12
C ILE A 13 -0.10 -17.00 4.32
N ASP A 14 -1.20 -17.53 3.80
CA ASP A 14 -1.53 -18.96 3.87
C ASP A 14 -0.50 -19.82 3.14
N LEU A 15 -0.09 -19.40 1.95
CA LEU A 15 0.97 -20.08 1.18
C LEU A 15 2.33 -20.05 1.91
N ALA A 16 2.57 -19.05 2.73
CA ALA A 16 3.75 -18.98 3.60
C ALA A 16 3.63 -19.85 4.87
N GLY A 17 2.50 -20.56 5.06
CA GLY A 17 2.23 -21.40 6.23
C GLY A 17 1.92 -20.59 7.49
N ALA A 18 1.52 -19.35 7.35
CA ALA A 18 1.13 -18.47 8.45
C ALA A 18 -0.41 -18.33 8.51
N THR A 19 -0.92 -17.63 9.53
CA THR A 19 -2.34 -17.33 9.68
C THR A 19 -2.53 -15.82 9.67
N ALA A 20 -3.42 -15.33 8.82
CA ALA A 20 -3.80 -13.94 8.81
C ALA A 20 -4.66 -13.60 10.04
N VAL A 21 -4.37 -12.47 10.68
CA VAL A 21 -5.22 -11.87 11.71
C VAL A 21 -5.69 -10.54 11.17
N HIS A 22 -6.99 -10.42 10.95
CA HIS A 22 -7.61 -9.24 10.38
C HIS A 22 -8.02 -8.26 11.49
N VAL A 23 -7.65 -6.99 11.32
CA VAL A 23 -8.09 -5.89 12.18
C VAL A 23 -8.90 -4.94 11.31
N PRO A 24 -10.20 -4.78 11.59
CA PRO A 24 -11.04 -3.95 10.74
C PRO A 24 -10.66 -2.47 10.84
N LEU A 25 -10.67 -1.80 9.70
CA LEU A 25 -10.60 -0.35 9.60
C LEU A 25 -11.97 0.26 9.96
N ASP A 26 -11.98 1.50 10.39
CA ASP A 26 -13.21 2.24 10.60
C ASP A 26 -14.03 2.31 9.29
N PRO A 27 -15.30 1.87 9.26
CA PRO A 27 -16.05 1.74 8.02
C PRO A 27 -16.41 3.08 7.36
N ALA A 28 -16.34 4.19 8.09
CA ALA A 28 -16.67 5.51 7.56
C ALA A 28 -15.44 6.28 7.06
N THR A 29 -14.30 6.09 7.71
CA THR A 29 -13.06 6.85 7.45
C THR A 29 -11.93 6.01 6.91
N PHE A 30 -12.00 4.68 7.09
CA PHE A 30 -10.91 3.72 6.84
C PHE A 30 -9.65 4.01 7.65
N ALA A 31 -9.79 4.72 8.76
CA ALA A 31 -8.70 4.92 9.71
C ALA A 31 -8.44 3.63 10.52
N PRO A 32 -7.18 3.28 10.79
CA PRO A 32 -6.84 2.17 11.66
C PRO A 32 -7.20 2.46 13.13
N ASP A 33 -7.74 1.47 13.81
CA ASP A 33 -7.78 1.43 15.27
C ASP A 33 -6.47 0.83 15.80
N TRP A 34 -5.52 1.69 16.18
CA TRP A 34 -4.21 1.28 16.66
C TRP A 34 -4.25 0.51 17.97
N GLU A 35 -5.26 0.71 18.81
CA GLU A 35 -5.45 -0.09 20.04
C GLU A 35 -5.92 -1.51 19.69
N ALA A 36 -6.81 -1.66 18.72
CA ALA A 36 -7.19 -2.98 18.21
C ALA A 36 -6.00 -3.70 17.55
N VAL A 37 -5.15 -2.97 16.80
CA VAL A 37 -3.91 -3.53 16.23
C VAL A 37 -2.99 -4.02 17.36
N ARG A 38 -2.80 -3.21 18.40
CA ARG A 38 -1.98 -3.58 19.57
C ARG A 38 -2.52 -4.83 20.26
N ALA A 39 -3.83 -4.89 20.47
CA ALA A 39 -4.49 -6.04 21.11
C ALA A 39 -4.41 -7.33 20.28
N ALA A 40 -4.31 -7.23 18.96
CA ALA A 40 -4.16 -8.38 18.07
C ALA A 40 -2.74 -8.97 18.04
N ILE A 41 -1.75 -8.27 18.58
CA ILE A 41 -0.37 -8.76 18.64
C ILE A 41 -0.22 -9.83 19.74
N SER A 42 0.47 -10.89 19.40
CA SER A 42 0.77 -11.99 20.29
C SER A 42 2.24 -12.45 20.14
N PRO A 43 2.75 -13.32 21.03
CA PRO A 43 4.09 -13.90 20.86
C PRO A 43 4.30 -14.69 19.56
N ARG A 44 3.21 -15.04 18.86
CA ARG A 44 3.24 -15.70 17.55
C ARG A 44 3.26 -14.72 16.39
N THR A 45 3.00 -13.45 16.61
CA THR A 45 3.01 -12.43 15.54
C THR A 45 4.43 -12.28 14.98
N ARG A 46 4.58 -12.37 13.67
CA ARG A 46 5.86 -12.26 12.95
C ARG A 46 5.94 -11.04 12.07
N MET A 47 4.79 -10.62 11.54
CA MET A 47 4.73 -9.52 10.58
C MET A 47 3.47 -8.68 10.81
N LEU A 48 3.61 -7.38 10.71
CA LEU A 48 2.51 -6.44 10.52
C LEU A 48 2.53 -5.99 9.05
N MET A 49 1.37 -5.99 8.39
CA MET A 49 1.24 -5.49 7.02
C MET A 49 0.39 -4.23 7.01
N ILE A 50 0.89 -3.19 6.34
CA ILE A 50 0.18 -1.94 6.07
C ILE A 50 0.22 -1.64 4.58
N ASN A 51 -0.78 -0.92 4.09
CA ASN A 51 -0.84 -0.46 2.70
C ASN A 51 -1.28 1.01 2.68
N SER A 52 -0.47 1.87 2.06
CA SER A 52 -0.77 3.30 1.94
C SER A 52 -0.11 3.87 0.69
N PRO A 53 -0.85 4.60 -0.16
CA PRO A 53 -2.31 4.72 -0.21
C PRO A 53 -3.01 3.36 -0.32
N HIS A 54 -4.14 3.23 0.34
CA HIS A 54 -4.78 1.96 0.64
C HIS A 54 -5.65 1.41 -0.51
N ASN A 55 -5.50 0.15 -0.84
CA ASN A 55 -6.41 -0.60 -1.70
C ASN A 55 -7.36 -1.43 -0.81
N PRO A 56 -8.69 -1.22 -0.83
CA PRO A 56 -9.45 -0.52 -1.87
C PRO A 56 -9.92 0.90 -1.51
N SER A 57 -9.67 1.41 -0.31
CA SER A 57 -10.34 2.61 0.17
C SER A 57 -9.77 3.94 -0.35
N GLY A 58 -8.49 3.93 -0.77
CA GLY A 58 -7.75 5.15 -1.09
C GLY A 58 -7.31 5.96 0.14
N ALA A 59 -7.61 5.50 1.36
CA ALA A 59 -7.15 6.14 2.58
C ALA A 59 -5.61 6.17 2.65
N MET A 60 -5.08 7.13 3.39
CA MET A 60 -3.63 7.28 3.55
C MET A 60 -3.26 7.30 5.01
N LEU A 61 -2.18 6.63 5.34
CA LEU A 61 -1.54 6.73 6.65
C LEU A 61 -0.74 8.04 6.73
N SER A 62 -0.85 8.72 7.85
CA SER A 62 -0.08 9.91 8.18
C SER A 62 1.25 9.56 8.86
N ALA A 63 2.12 10.56 9.05
CA ALA A 63 3.32 10.40 9.86
C ALA A 63 2.98 10.00 11.32
N ALA A 64 1.89 10.53 11.87
CA ALA A 64 1.43 10.15 13.21
C ALA A 64 0.98 8.68 13.28
N ASP A 65 0.40 8.14 12.21
CA ASP A 65 0.08 6.72 12.13
C ASP A 65 1.35 5.87 12.11
N LEU A 66 2.39 6.29 11.39
CA LEU A 66 3.69 5.61 11.43
C LEU A 66 4.34 5.66 12.81
N ASP A 67 4.16 6.75 13.57
CA ASP A 67 4.58 6.83 14.97
C ASP A 67 3.84 5.79 15.83
N GLN A 68 2.53 5.59 15.62
CA GLN A 68 1.77 4.52 16.30
C GLN A 68 2.29 3.13 15.93
N VAL A 69 2.55 2.87 14.65
CA VAL A 69 3.16 1.61 14.19
C VAL A 69 4.52 1.39 14.87
N ALA A 70 5.36 2.42 14.94
CA ALA A 70 6.67 2.33 15.59
C ALA A 70 6.52 1.99 17.08
N ALA A 71 5.61 2.65 17.78
CA ALA A 71 5.35 2.39 19.20
C ALA A 71 4.79 0.97 19.45
N ILE A 72 3.98 0.44 18.53
CA ILE A 72 3.46 -0.92 18.62
C ILE A 72 4.58 -1.95 18.42
N LEU A 73 5.50 -1.68 17.50
CA LEU A 73 6.58 -2.61 17.16
C LEU A 73 7.81 -2.49 18.07
N ASP A 74 7.87 -1.45 18.91
CA ASP A 74 9.01 -1.24 19.82
C ASP A 74 9.19 -2.43 20.77
N GLY A 75 10.45 -2.81 21.01
CA GLY A 75 10.79 -3.97 21.85
C GLY A 75 10.37 -5.34 21.27
N THR A 76 9.79 -5.40 20.08
CA THR A 76 9.36 -6.67 19.44
C THR A 76 10.33 -7.11 18.35
N GLY A 77 10.25 -8.41 17.97
CA GLY A 77 10.91 -8.96 16.77
C GLY A 77 10.04 -8.94 15.51
N ILE A 78 8.91 -8.22 15.53
CA ILE A 78 7.95 -8.18 14.42
C ILE A 78 8.54 -7.36 13.27
N VAL A 79 8.47 -7.91 12.07
CA VAL A 79 8.85 -7.25 10.82
C VAL A 79 7.64 -6.48 10.27
N LEU A 80 7.89 -5.30 9.71
CA LEU A 80 6.87 -4.54 8.99
C LEU A 80 6.93 -4.85 7.49
N LEU A 81 5.78 -5.06 6.85
CA LEU A 81 5.65 -4.98 5.40
C LEU A 81 4.78 -3.78 5.07
N SER A 82 5.35 -2.82 4.35
CA SER A 82 4.65 -1.63 3.87
C SER A 82 4.48 -1.74 2.36
N ASP A 83 3.24 -1.88 1.93
CA ASP A 83 2.89 -1.81 0.50
C ASP A 83 2.59 -0.36 0.14
N GLU A 84 3.51 0.25 -0.62
CA GLU A 84 3.47 1.66 -1.01
C GLU A 84 3.24 1.82 -2.52
N VAL A 85 2.62 0.84 -3.15
CA VAL A 85 2.46 0.75 -4.62
C VAL A 85 1.79 1.98 -5.26
N TYR A 86 1.03 2.76 -4.50
CA TYR A 86 0.36 3.98 -4.96
C TYR A 86 1.04 5.27 -4.49
N GLU A 87 2.28 5.23 -4.06
CA GLU A 87 3.06 6.34 -3.47
C GLU A 87 3.04 7.64 -4.31
N HIS A 88 2.97 7.52 -5.64
CA HIS A 88 2.90 8.65 -6.58
C HIS A 88 1.47 9.09 -6.93
N ILE A 89 0.45 8.39 -6.44
CA ILE A 89 -0.96 8.68 -6.74
C ILE A 89 -1.61 9.23 -5.49
N VAL A 90 -1.33 10.50 -5.22
CA VAL A 90 -1.85 11.23 -4.07
C VAL A 90 -2.47 12.55 -4.52
N PHE A 91 -3.47 13.03 -3.82
CA PHE A 91 -4.36 14.09 -4.26
C PHE A 91 -4.40 15.26 -3.29
N ASP A 92 -4.93 16.39 -3.77
CA ASP A 92 -5.26 17.57 -2.96
C ASP A 92 -4.05 18.13 -2.18
N GLY A 93 -2.85 18.01 -2.74
CA GLY A 93 -1.61 18.47 -2.10
C GLY A 93 -1.15 17.61 -0.93
N ALA A 94 -1.79 16.47 -0.67
CA ALA A 94 -1.31 15.51 0.31
C ALA A 94 0.07 14.95 -0.09
N ARG A 95 0.80 14.49 0.92
CA ARG A 95 2.08 13.83 0.73
C ARG A 95 2.02 12.40 1.30
N HIS A 96 2.53 11.45 0.52
CA HIS A 96 2.71 10.10 1.01
C HIS A 96 3.74 10.06 2.13
N ALA A 97 3.38 9.43 3.27
CA ALA A 97 4.28 9.17 4.37
C ALA A 97 4.91 7.77 4.18
N SER A 98 6.09 7.73 3.58
CA SER A 98 6.80 6.47 3.38
C SER A 98 7.48 5.99 4.67
N VAL A 99 7.40 4.69 4.91
CA VAL A 99 8.14 4.01 5.99
C VAL A 99 9.66 4.21 5.85
N LEU A 100 10.17 4.41 4.64
CA LEU A 100 11.59 4.70 4.41
C LEU A 100 12.03 6.03 5.05
N GLY A 101 11.12 7.00 5.13
CA GLY A 101 11.34 8.27 5.81
C GLY A 101 11.26 8.20 7.34
N HIS A 102 10.85 7.06 7.91
CA HIS A 102 10.63 6.87 9.35
C HIS A 102 11.76 6.01 9.97
N PRO A 103 12.78 6.60 10.63
CA PRO A 103 13.97 5.88 11.06
C PRO A 103 13.72 4.62 11.89
N PRO A 104 12.84 4.61 12.91
CA PRO A 104 12.55 3.41 13.68
C PRO A 104 11.98 2.26 12.85
N LEU A 105 11.17 2.55 11.82
CA LEU A 105 10.50 1.53 11.01
C LEU A 105 11.37 1.01 9.86
N ARG A 106 12.10 1.88 9.17
CA ARG A 106 12.91 1.48 7.99
C ARG A 106 13.95 0.39 8.29
N HIS A 107 14.37 0.26 9.55
CA HIS A 107 15.35 -0.75 9.95
C HIS A 107 14.77 -2.15 10.15
N ARG A 108 13.44 -2.29 10.09
CA ARG A 108 12.71 -3.56 10.25
C ARG A 108 11.63 -3.78 9.21
N ALA A 109 11.66 -3.01 8.12
CA ALA A 109 10.61 -3.05 7.10
C ALA A 109 11.08 -3.67 5.79
N PHE A 110 10.17 -4.39 5.14
CA PHE A 110 10.11 -4.52 3.69
C PHE A 110 9.17 -3.44 3.17
N VAL A 111 9.66 -2.55 2.34
CA VAL A 111 8.85 -1.57 1.61
C VAL A 111 8.75 -2.04 0.17
N VAL A 112 7.53 -2.30 -0.29
CA VAL A 112 7.27 -2.83 -1.63
C VAL A 112 6.51 -1.82 -2.47
N SER A 113 6.87 -1.74 -3.73
CA SER A 113 6.16 -0.95 -4.73
C SER A 113 6.26 -1.60 -6.10
N SER A 114 5.57 -1.03 -7.09
CA SER A 114 5.47 -1.60 -8.43
C SER A 114 5.52 -0.53 -9.52
N PHE A 115 6.39 -0.72 -10.48
CA PHE A 115 6.41 0.09 -11.69
C PHE A 115 5.10 -0.02 -12.50
N GLY A 116 4.38 -1.14 -12.35
CA GLY A 116 3.13 -1.38 -13.07
C GLY A 116 2.04 -0.36 -12.81
N LYS A 117 2.01 0.26 -11.63
CA LYS A 117 1.05 1.30 -11.28
C LYS A 117 1.53 2.67 -11.75
N THR A 118 2.79 2.97 -11.48
CA THR A 118 3.43 4.23 -11.86
C THR A 118 3.47 4.42 -13.38
N TYR A 119 3.79 3.37 -14.13
CA TYR A 119 3.96 3.43 -15.60
C TYR A 119 2.83 2.77 -16.39
N HIS A 120 1.65 2.54 -15.79
CA HIS A 120 0.45 1.99 -16.43
C HIS A 120 0.63 0.63 -17.13
N CYS A 121 1.58 -0.18 -16.68
CA CYS A 121 1.93 -1.47 -17.29
C CYS A 121 1.90 -2.61 -16.25
N THR A 122 0.80 -2.70 -15.50
CA THR A 122 0.60 -3.70 -14.43
C THR A 122 0.87 -5.13 -14.88
N GLY A 123 0.57 -5.46 -16.15
CA GLY A 123 0.80 -6.79 -16.72
C GLY A 123 2.26 -7.18 -16.90
N TRP A 124 3.19 -6.22 -16.84
CA TRP A 124 4.64 -6.50 -16.94
C TRP A 124 5.21 -7.14 -15.67
N LYS A 125 4.50 -7.05 -14.54
CA LYS A 125 4.82 -7.73 -13.28
C LYS A 125 6.24 -7.43 -12.77
N VAL A 126 6.66 -6.17 -12.86
CA VAL A 126 7.93 -5.69 -12.30
C VAL A 126 7.67 -4.72 -11.17
N GLY A 127 8.28 -4.98 -10.04
CA GLY A 127 8.24 -4.13 -8.85
C GLY A 127 9.59 -4.16 -8.15
N TYR A 128 9.65 -3.54 -7.01
CA TYR A 128 10.85 -3.50 -6.18
C TYR A 128 10.51 -3.66 -4.71
N CYS A 129 11.51 -4.12 -3.97
CA CYS A 129 11.45 -4.25 -2.53
C CYS A 129 12.69 -3.60 -1.93
N ILE A 130 12.50 -2.66 -1.03
CA ILE A 130 13.56 -1.97 -0.29
C ILE A 130 13.51 -2.47 1.15
N ALA A 131 14.64 -2.98 1.64
CA ALA A 131 14.75 -3.49 3.00
C ALA A 131 16.19 -3.36 3.50
N PRO A 132 16.43 -3.36 4.83
CA PRO A 132 17.78 -3.37 5.37
C PRO A 132 18.54 -4.65 4.94
N PRO A 133 19.89 -4.61 4.97
CA PRO A 133 20.71 -5.70 4.42
C PRO A 133 20.38 -7.10 4.92
N ALA A 134 20.07 -7.24 6.21
CA ALA A 134 19.74 -8.54 6.80
C ALA A 134 18.43 -9.11 6.23
N LEU A 135 17.38 -8.30 6.10
CA LEU A 135 16.10 -8.71 5.52
C LEU A 135 16.24 -8.94 4.01
N SER A 136 17.01 -8.08 3.30
CA SER A 136 17.29 -8.24 1.87
C SER A 136 18.02 -9.55 1.58
N ALA A 137 18.92 -9.98 2.44
CA ALA A 137 19.64 -11.25 2.28
C ALA A 137 18.68 -12.44 2.32
N GLU A 138 17.74 -12.47 3.27
CA GLU A 138 16.75 -13.53 3.39
C GLU A 138 15.74 -13.49 2.23
N TYR A 139 15.26 -12.30 1.86
CA TYR A 139 14.39 -12.12 0.70
C TYR A 139 15.01 -12.69 -0.58
N ARG A 140 16.29 -12.40 -0.85
CA ARG A 140 16.99 -12.85 -2.05
C ARG A 140 17.10 -14.38 -2.13
N LYS A 141 17.24 -15.08 -1.01
CA LYS A 141 17.25 -16.55 -0.97
C LYS A 141 15.94 -17.13 -1.51
N VAL A 142 14.81 -16.56 -1.09
CA VAL A 142 13.49 -16.99 -1.56
C VAL A 142 13.28 -16.58 -3.01
N HIS A 143 13.61 -15.35 -3.36
CA HIS A 143 13.44 -14.79 -4.71
C HIS A 143 14.21 -15.61 -5.76
N GLN A 144 15.42 -16.09 -5.42
CA GLN A 144 16.25 -16.92 -6.28
C GLN A 144 15.50 -18.16 -6.81
N TYR A 145 14.67 -18.78 -5.97
CA TYR A 145 13.97 -20.02 -6.31
C TYR A 145 12.53 -19.82 -6.75
N ASN A 146 11.94 -18.66 -6.43
CA ASN A 146 10.58 -18.33 -6.80
C ASN A 146 10.49 -17.64 -8.17
N VAL A 147 11.37 -16.68 -8.43
CA VAL A 147 11.35 -15.85 -9.64
C VAL A 147 12.59 -16.05 -10.50
N PHE A 148 13.72 -16.40 -9.87
CA PHE A 148 15.06 -16.50 -10.45
C PHE A 148 15.57 -15.17 -10.97
N SER A 149 14.95 -14.62 -12.01
CA SER A 149 15.30 -13.34 -12.63
C SER A 149 14.04 -12.63 -13.12
N THR A 150 13.94 -11.35 -12.79
CA THR A 150 12.90 -10.49 -13.32
C THR A 150 13.17 -10.18 -14.79
N PHE A 151 12.13 -10.03 -15.59
CA PHE A 151 12.20 -9.78 -17.02
C PHE A 151 13.10 -8.59 -17.37
N ALA A 152 14.32 -8.85 -17.86
CA ALA A 152 15.38 -7.88 -18.05
C ALA A 152 15.02 -6.73 -19.03
N PRO A 153 14.34 -6.97 -20.18
CA PRO A 153 13.94 -5.88 -21.08
C PRO A 153 13.08 -4.83 -20.38
N ALA A 154 12.15 -5.24 -19.51
CA ALA A 154 11.33 -4.30 -18.75
C ALA A 154 12.16 -3.51 -17.73
N GLN A 155 13.14 -4.12 -17.08
CA GLN A 155 14.03 -3.42 -16.16
C GLN A 155 14.81 -2.30 -16.86
N HIS A 156 15.33 -2.56 -18.06
CA HIS A 156 16.01 -1.55 -18.88
C HIS A 156 15.07 -0.42 -19.29
N ALA A 157 13.85 -0.76 -19.75
CA ALA A 157 12.85 0.24 -20.13
C ALA A 157 12.46 1.14 -18.93
N PHE A 158 12.27 0.57 -17.75
CA PHE A 158 11.97 1.37 -16.55
C PHE A 158 13.16 2.23 -16.10
N ALA A 159 14.38 1.73 -16.20
CA ALA A 159 15.57 2.52 -15.89
C ALA A 159 15.66 3.75 -16.81
N GLU A 160 15.48 3.57 -18.11
CA GLU A 160 15.45 4.64 -19.09
C GLU A 160 14.32 5.65 -18.81
N MET A 161 13.10 5.17 -18.51
CA MET A 161 11.96 6.05 -18.18
C MET A 161 12.21 6.88 -16.92
N ILE A 162 12.79 6.30 -15.87
CA ILE A 162 13.09 7.01 -14.63
C ILE A 162 14.11 8.13 -14.88
N GLU A 163 15.12 7.87 -15.70
CA GLU A 163 16.21 8.82 -15.98
C GLU A 163 15.79 9.92 -16.94
N GLN A 164 15.02 9.58 -17.98
CA GLN A 164 14.70 10.52 -19.08
C GLN A 164 13.39 11.26 -18.88
N GLU A 165 12.40 10.66 -18.18
CA GLU A 165 11.06 11.19 -18.04
C GLU A 165 10.62 11.27 -16.55
N PRO A 166 11.35 11.95 -15.68
CA PRO A 166 10.98 12.06 -14.26
C PRO A 166 9.64 12.76 -14.05
N ALA A 167 9.27 13.68 -14.94
CA ALA A 167 7.98 14.37 -14.90
C ALA A 167 6.79 13.39 -14.89
N HIS A 168 6.94 12.21 -15.50
CA HIS A 168 5.86 11.23 -15.57
C HIS A 168 5.36 10.82 -14.17
N TYR A 169 6.26 10.44 -13.26
CA TYR A 169 5.84 10.03 -11.91
C TYR A 169 5.59 11.23 -10.98
N GLU A 170 6.23 12.37 -11.22
CA GLU A 170 6.01 13.61 -10.45
C GLU A 170 4.62 14.20 -10.72
N GLU A 171 4.13 14.12 -11.96
CA GLU A 171 2.83 14.64 -12.38
C GLU A 171 1.69 13.62 -12.26
N LEU A 172 2.00 12.37 -11.90
CA LEU A 172 1.03 11.28 -11.86
C LEU A 172 -0.14 11.57 -10.90
N GLY A 173 0.14 12.21 -9.77
CA GLY A 173 -0.89 12.65 -8.82
C GLY A 173 -1.90 13.58 -9.49
N ALA A 174 -1.45 14.61 -10.19
CA ALA A 174 -2.32 15.57 -10.89
C ALA A 174 -3.13 14.89 -12.01
N PHE A 175 -2.50 13.99 -12.76
CA PHE A 175 -3.16 13.22 -13.81
C PHE A 175 -4.34 12.39 -13.27
N TYR A 176 -4.14 11.66 -12.17
CA TYR A 176 -5.20 10.86 -11.57
C TYR A 176 -6.20 11.70 -10.80
N GLN A 177 -5.80 12.80 -10.19
CA GLN A 177 -6.71 13.72 -9.52
C GLN A 177 -7.76 14.28 -10.49
N ALA A 178 -7.35 14.70 -11.68
CA ALA A 178 -8.28 15.17 -12.71
C ALA A 178 -9.32 14.09 -13.10
N LYS A 179 -8.89 12.81 -13.18
CA LYS A 179 -9.80 11.69 -13.44
C LYS A 179 -10.74 11.42 -12.26
N ARG A 180 -10.22 11.42 -11.03
CA ARG A 180 -11.00 11.30 -9.80
C ARG A 180 -12.09 12.37 -9.74
N ASP A 181 -11.71 13.62 -9.93
CA ASP A 181 -12.63 14.76 -9.79
C ASP A 181 -13.76 14.68 -10.82
N ARG A 182 -13.41 14.35 -12.07
CA ARG A 182 -14.39 14.13 -13.13
C ARG A 182 -15.35 12.98 -12.80
N PHE A 183 -14.84 11.85 -12.30
CA PHE A 183 -15.65 10.70 -11.95
C PHE A 183 -16.54 10.99 -10.74
N ARG A 184 -16.01 11.65 -9.70
CA ARG A 184 -16.78 12.07 -8.53
C ARG A 184 -17.91 13.03 -8.90
N ALA A 185 -17.66 13.99 -9.78
CA ALA A 185 -18.69 14.89 -10.27
C ALA A 185 -19.85 14.14 -10.95
N GLN A 186 -19.56 13.09 -11.70
CA GLN A 186 -20.58 12.22 -12.29
C GLN A 186 -21.33 11.40 -11.23
N LEU A 187 -20.64 10.82 -10.25
CA LEU A 187 -21.26 10.07 -9.16
C LEU A 187 -22.24 10.91 -8.36
N LEU A 188 -21.91 12.19 -8.12
CA LEU A 188 -22.76 13.13 -7.39
C LEU A 188 -24.09 13.47 -8.11
N THR A 189 -24.22 13.16 -9.40
CA THR A 189 -25.51 13.25 -10.13
C THR A 189 -26.39 12.03 -9.94
N THR A 190 -25.93 11.02 -9.21
CA THR A 190 -26.63 9.77 -8.93
C THR A 190 -27.06 9.69 -7.44
N ARG A 191 -27.65 8.58 -7.04
CA ARG A 191 -27.93 8.28 -5.63
C ARG A 191 -26.73 7.72 -4.86
N LEU A 192 -25.61 7.45 -5.52
CA LEU A 192 -24.38 7.00 -4.90
C LEU A 192 -23.67 8.15 -4.20
N LYS A 193 -23.09 7.90 -3.03
CA LYS A 193 -22.30 8.90 -2.30
C LYS A 193 -20.82 8.51 -2.35
N PRO A 194 -19.99 9.23 -3.12
CA PRO A 194 -18.56 8.94 -3.16
C PRO A 194 -17.90 9.25 -1.81
N LEU A 195 -17.19 8.25 -1.27
CA LEU A 195 -16.43 8.39 -0.04
C LEU A 195 -15.13 9.22 -0.28
N PRO A 196 -14.51 9.76 0.77
CA PRO A 196 -13.21 10.44 0.65
C PRO A 196 -12.16 9.50 0.04
N VAL A 197 -11.32 10.05 -0.84
CA VAL A 197 -10.22 9.31 -1.48
C VAL A 197 -9.01 10.23 -1.66
N PRO A 198 -8.11 10.29 -0.68
CA PRO A 198 -6.90 11.12 -0.74
C PRO A 198 -5.78 10.52 -1.61
N GLY A 199 -5.85 9.23 -1.98
CA GLY A 199 -4.83 8.58 -2.81
C GLY A 199 -5.30 7.32 -3.50
N GLY A 200 -4.43 6.73 -4.33
CA GLY A 200 -4.79 5.58 -5.16
C GLY A 200 -5.73 5.94 -6.31
N TYR A 201 -6.22 4.94 -7.04
CA TYR A 201 -7.15 5.16 -8.17
C TYR A 201 -8.48 4.43 -7.99
N PHE A 202 -8.82 4.09 -6.75
CA PHE A 202 -10.13 3.52 -6.39
C PHE A 202 -11.08 4.61 -5.93
N GLN A 203 -12.37 4.39 -6.08
CA GLN A 203 -13.40 5.24 -5.51
C GLN A 203 -14.49 4.36 -4.92
N LEU A 204 -14.48 4.23 -3.61
CA LEU A 204 -15.59 3.60 -2.89
C LEU A 204 -16.78 4.56 -2.82
N VAL A 205 -17.97 3.95 -2.83
CA VAL A 205 -19.23 4.68 -2.75
C VAL A 205 -20.15 4.05 -1.70
N ASP A 206 -20.85 4.89 -0.95
CA ASP A 206 -21.99 4.45 -0.16
C ASP A 206 -23.20 4.32 -1.11
N TYR A 207 -23.78 3.13 -1.19
CA TYR A 207 -24.91 2.81 -2.03
C TYR A 207 -26.23 2.61 -1.23
N SER A 208 -26.24 2.92 0.06
CA SER A 208 -27.39 2.72 0.96
C SER A 208 -28.68 3.42 0.47
N ALA A 209 -28.55 4.50 -0.30
CA ALA A 209 -29.70 5.17 -0.92
C ALA A 209 -30.24 4.41 -2.16
N VAL A 210 -29.56 3.37 -2.63
CA VAL A 210 -29.94 2.57 -3.81
C VAL A 210 -30.50 1.23 -3.41
N SER A 211 -29.90 0.56 -2.43
CA SER A 211 -30.27 -0.75 -1.93
C SER A 211 -29.94 -0.88 -0.44
N ASP A 212 -30.70 -1.69 0.25
CA ASP A 212 -30.54 -2.09 1.65
C ASP A 212 -29.92 -3.52 1.77
N LEU A 213 -29.39 -4.06 0.67
CA LEU A 213 -28.73 -5.36 0.60
C LEU A 213 -27.32 -5.31 1.16
#